data_fd2ec35453194e5c0b6c6cb0732a1d38
#
_entry.id   fd2ec35453194e5c0b6c6cb0732a1d38
#
_cell.length_a   1.000
_cell.length_b   1.000
_cell.length_c   1.000
_cell.angle_alpha   90.00
_cell.angle_beta   90.00
_cell.angle_gamma   90.00
#
_symmetry.space_group_name_H-M   'P 1'
#
loop_
_entity.id
_entity.type
_entity.pdbx_description
1 polymer ?
#
loop_
_entity_poly.entity_id
_entity_poly.type
_entity_poly.pdbx_seq_one_letter_code
_entity_poly.pdbx_strand_id
1 'polypeptide(L)'
;MRVFLIDDYLYGNIKIRIGDRLYPENNDSYDNYTLGVVFFNLKDSLLNKYYYGGCTNEDFGESEFNAMKWHNGELPNVFLIDTTELGGYENINTLYLCMAYSGDIERLFYSVDNGDSFSEIRYPKGTIERVIYQLPTY
;
A
#
# COMPACT_ATOMS: atom_id res chain seq x y z
N MET A 1 1.86 -4.49 9.00
CA MET A 1 1.58 -3.07 8.66
C MET A 1 0.76 -2.44 9.76
N ARG A 2 1.08 -1.22 10.10
CA ARG A 2 0.31 -0.42 11.05
C ARG A 2 0.02 0.94 10.45
N VAL A 3 -1.18 1.46 10.72
CA VAL A 3 -1.59 2.81 10.34
C VAL A 3 -1.87 3.58 11.61
N PHE A 4 -1.20 4.71 11.78
CA PHE A 4 -1.36 5.58 12.94
C PHE A 4 -2.09 6.84 12.54
N LEU A 5 -3.18 7.17 13.25
CA LEU A 5 -3.92 8.40 13.05
C LEU A 5 -3.58 9.35 14.18
N ILE A 6 -3.04 10.52 13.84
CA ILE A 6 -2.79 11.59 14.80
C ILE A 6 -4.08 12.35 15.08
N ASP A 7 -4.92 12.44 14.04
CA ASP A 7 -6.23 13.06 14.11
C ASP A 7 -7.20 12.17 13.32
N ASP A 8 -8.33 11.83 13.89
CA ASP A 8 -9.32 10.94 13.28
C ASP A 8 -10.55 11.69 12.71
N TYR A 9 -10.42 12.98 12.49
CA TYR A 9 -11.41 13.74 11.75
C TYR A 9 -11.28 13.47 10.24
N LEU A 10 -12.16 14.07 9.46
CA LEU A 10 -12.18 13.93 7.98
C LEU A 10 -10.84 14.32 7.35
N TYR A 11 -10.15 15.27 7.93
CA TYR A 11 -8.81 15.69 7.52
C TYR A 11 -7.85 15.50 8.68
N GLY A 12 -6.63 15.10 8.39
CA GLY A 12 -5.64 14.91 9.44
C GLY A 12 -4.35 14.31 8.95
N ASN A 13 -3.55 13.88 9.90
CA ASN A 13 -2.25 13.27 9.66
C ASN A 13 -2.38 11.75 9.71
N ILE A 14 -1.64 11.08 8.86
CA ILE A 14 -1.54 9.63 8.83
C ILE A 14 -0.08 9.23 8.79
N LYS A 15 0.25 8.21 9.55
CA LYS A 15 1.57 7.56 9.50
C LYS A 15 1.37 6.07 9.31
N ILE A 16 2.18 5.49 8.44
CA ILE A 16 2.11 4.07 8.11
C ILE A 16 3.46 3.44 8.40
N ARG A 17 3.46 2.40 9.23
CA ARG A 17 4.65 1.60 9.50
C ARG A 17 4.58 0.31 8.69
N ILE A 18 5.64 0.05 7.92
CA ILE A 18 5.79 -1.17 7.14
C ILE A 18 7.15 -1.76 7.52
N GLY A 19 7.13 -2.86 8.28
CA GLY A 19 8.35 -3.40 8.86
C GLY A 19 9.00 -2.39 9.80
N ASP A 20 10.25 -2.03 9.53
CA ASP A 20 11.00 -1.01 10.26
C ASP A 20 10.98 0.37 9.60
N ARG A 21 10.26 0.52 8.49
CA ARG A 21 10.13 1.79 7.77
C ARG A 21 8.85 2.51 8.20
N LEU A 22 8.96 3.81 8.35
CA LEU A 22 7.83 4.69 8.68
C LEU A 22 7.58 5.64 7.51
N TYR A 23 6.33 5.75 7.08
CA TYR A 23 5.93 6.71 6.05
C TYR A 23 4.95 7.74 6.63
N PRO A 24 5.14 9.04 6.42
CA PRO A 24 6.33 9.67 5.83
C PRO A 24 7.57 9.45 6.69
N GLU A 25 8.74 9.44 6.06
CA GLU A 25 10.01 9.17 6.74
C GLU A 25 10.44 10.36 7.62
N ASN A 26 11.29 10.07 8.61
CA ASN A 26 11.88 11.06 9.49
C ASN A 26 10.79 11.87 10.25
N ASN A 27 10.94 13.18 10.26
CA ASN A 27 10.01 14.10 10.89
C ASN A 27 9.03 14.73 9.92
N ASP A 28 8.99 14.25 8.68
CA ASP A 28 8.05 14.75 7.69
C ASP A 28 6.63 14.45 8.14
N SER A 29 5.74 15.42 7.92
CA SER A 29 4.34 15.26 8.24
C SER A 29 3.49 16.15 7.34
N TYR A 30 2.26 15.73 7.12
CA TYR A 30 1.26 16.50 6.43
C TYR A 30 -0.05 16.37 7.20
N ASP A 31 -0.59 17.50 7.68
CA ASP A 31 -1.68 17.50 8.63
C ASP A 31 -3.06 17.59 7.99
N ASN A 32 -3.13 17.57 6.68
CA ASN A 32 -4.36 17.84 5.97
C ASN A 32 -4.70 16.80 4.89
N TYR A 33 -4.32 15.54 5.12
CA TYR A 33 -4.78 14.44 4.27
C TYR A 33 -6.30 14.34 4.34
N THR A 34 -6.93 14.11 3.20
CA THR A 34 -8.36 13.78 3.14
C THR A 34 -8.53 12.32 3.57
N LEU A 35 -8.64 12.10 4.88
CA LEU A 35 -8.59 10.76 5.47
C LEU A 35 -9.68 9.83 4.93
N GLY A 36 -10.89 10.36 4.71
CA GLY A 36 -11.98 9.56 4.16
C GLY A 36 -11.67 8.98 2.79
N VAL A 37 -11.02 9.77 1.93
CA VAL A 37 -10.61 9.32 0.59
C VAL A 37 -9.45 8.32 0.70
N VAL A 38 -8.48 8.61 1.57
CA VAL A 38 -7.36 7.68 1.80
C VAL A 38 -7.87 6.31 2.22
N PHE A 39 -8.75 6.26 3.21
CA PHE A 39 -9.27 5.00 3.75
C PHE A 39 -10.17 4.28 2.74
N PHE A 40 -10.99 5.04 2.02
CA PHE A 40 -11.82 4.47 0.96
C PHE A 40 -10.95 3.79 -0.11
N ASN A 41 -9.91 4.48 -0.57
CA ASN A 41 -9.03 3.95 -1.61
C ASN A 41 -8.31 2.67 -1.16
N LEU A 42 -7.85 2.64 0.08
CA LEU A 42 -7.19 1.45 0.64
C LEU A 42 -8.16 0.27 0.70
N LYS A 43 -9.38 0.49 1.20
CA LYS A 43 -10.39 -0.56 1.31
C LYS A 43 -10.85 -1.04 -0.06
N ASP A 44 -11.08 -0.12 -0.98
CA ASP A 44 -11.50 -0.42 -2.35
C ASP A 44 -10.45 -1.26 -3.09
N SER A 45 -9.18 -0.98 -2.84
CA SER A 45 -8.07 -1.74 -3.43
C SER A 45 -8.12 -3.22 -3.05
N LEU A 46 -8.46 -3.52 -1.79
CA LEU A 46 -8.58 -4.91 -1.33
C LEU A 46 -9.85 -5.58 -1.84
N LEU A 47 -10.92 -4.81 -2.04
CA LEU A 47 -12.19 -5.34 -2.52
C LEU A 47 -12.15 -5.62 -4.02
N ASN A 48 -11.69 -4.67 -4.81
CA ASN A 48 -11.77 -4.72 -6.27
C ASN A 48 -10.49 -5.20 -6.95
N LYS A 49 -9.34 -5.11 -6.31
CA LYS A 49 -8.03 -5.58 -6.76
C LYS A 49 -7.74 -5.26 -8.23
N TYR A 50 -7.02 -4.18 -8.45
CA TYR A 50 -6.63 -3.77 -9.81
C TYR A 50 -5.27 -4.37 -10.19
N TYR A 51 -5.27 -5.21 -11.21
CA TYR A 51 -4.08 -5.90 -11.69
C TYR A 51 -3.62 -5.32 -13.03
N TYR A 52 -2.46 -4.70 -13.08
CA TYR A 52 -1.91 -4.19 -14.36
C TYR A 52 -1.65 -5.31 -15.36
N GLY A 53 -1.17 -6.45 -14.89
CA GLY A 53 -0.87 -7.62 -15.72
C GLY A 53 -2.02 -8.62 -15.83
N GLY A 54 -3.20 -8.25 -15.32
CA GLY A 54 -4.32 -9.16 -15.25
C GLY A 54 -4.21 -10.16 -14.11
N CYS A 55 -5.30 -10.91 -13.89
CA CYS A 55 -5.38 -11.93 -12.86
C CYS A 55 -5.53 -13.30 -13.53
N THR A 56 -4.70 -14.25 -13.11
CA THR A 56 -4.80 -15.65 -13.55
C THR A 56 -5.37 -16.49 -12.41
N ASN A 57 -5.61 -17.78 -12.65
CA ASN A 57 -6.07 -18.71 -11.61
C ASN A 57 -4.94 -19.16 -10.68
N GLU A 58 -3.70 -18.75 -10.94
CA GLU A 58 -2.53 -19.11 -10.16
C GLU A 58 -2.16 -17.95 -9.26
N ASP A 59 -1.64 -18.21 -8.04
CA ASP A 59 -1.10 -17.14 -7.23
C ASP A 59 0.30 -16.74 -7.76
N PHE A 60 0.85 -15.64 -7.24
CA PHE A 60 2.17 -15.16 -7.65
C PHE A 60 3.28 -16.08 -7.17
N GLY A 61 3.04 -16.80 -6.08
CA GLY A 61 3.99 -17.76 -5.51
C GLY A 61 5.29 -17.06 -5.13
N GLU A 62 6.41 -17.73 -5.43
CA GLU A 62 7.76 -17.23 -5.15
C GLU A 62 8.39 -16.52 -6.35
N SER A 63 7.61 -16.11 -7.34
CA SER A 63 8.12 -15.37 -8.48
C SER A 63 8.78 -14.07 -8.05
N GLU A 64 9.80 -13.66 -8.80
CA GLU A 64 10.52 -12.43 -8.49
C GLU A 64 9.67 -11.20 -8.83
N PHE A 65 9.61 -10.25 -7.89
CA PHE A 65 8.98 -8.96 -8.14
C PHE A 65 9.99 -8.01 -8.80
N ASN A 66 9.52 -7.31 -9.84
CA ASN A 66 10.27 -6.24 -10.50
C ASN A 66 9.31 -5.09 -10.77
N ALA A 67 9.63 -3.91 -10.23
CA ALA A 67 8.74 -2.76 -10.29
C ALA A 67 8.46 -2.31 -11.72
N MET A 68 9.47 -2.31 -12.59
CA MET A 68 9.29 -1.90 -13.99
C MET A 68 8.38 -2.87 -14.73
N LYS A 69 8.56 -4.17 -14.52
CA LYS A 69 7.68 -5.20 -15.10
C LYS A 69 6.26 -5.05 -14.60
N TRP A 70 6.10 -4.76 -13.32
CA TRP A 70 4.77 -4.53 -12.74
C TRP A 70 4.07 -3.34 -13.39
N HIS A 71 4.76 -2.20 -13.50
CA HIS A 71 4.21 -1.01 -14.17
C HIS A 71 3.86 -1.26 -15.64
N ASN A 72 4.59 -2.14 -16.31
CA ASN A 72 4.36 -2.49 -17.70
C ASN A 72 3.30 -3.58 -17.89
N GLY A 73 2.68 -4.05 -16.82
CA GLY A 73 1.66 -5.09 -16.91
C GLY A 73 2.21 -6.49 -17.20
N GLU A 74 3.47 -6.74 -16.86
CA GLU A 74 4.13 -8.03 -17.14
C GLU A 74 4.09 -8.99 -15.94
N LEU A 75 3.56 -8.56 -14.79
CA LEU A 75 3.44 -9.41 -13.61
C LEU A 75 1.96 -9.64 -13.28
N PRO A 76 1.38 -10.75 -13.72
CA PRO A 76 0.00 -11.08 -13.34
C PRO A 76 -0.09 -11.37 -11.83
N ASN A 77 -1.27 -11.21 -11.27
CA ASN A 77 -1.59 -11.51 -9.88
C ASN A 77 -0.90 -10.60 -8.84
N VAL A 78 -0.32 -9.49 -9.27
CA VAL A 78 0.16 -8.42 -8.37
C VAL A 78 -0.79 -7.24 -8.52
N PHE A 79 -1.50 -6.89 -7.45
CA PHE A 79 -2.50 -5.84 -7.52
C PHE A 79 -2.06 -4.59 -6.75
N LEU A 80 -2.56 -3.45 -7.24
CA LEU A 80 -2.29 -2.14 -6.66
C LEU A 80 -3.04 -1.97 -5.34
N ILE A 81 -2.36 -1.40 -4.34
CA ILE A 81 -3.02 -0.80 -3.18
C ILE A 81 -2.92 0.72 -3.39
N ASP A 82 -4.06 1.37 -3.57
CA ASP A 82 -4.11 2.76 -4.00
C ASP A 82 -3.75 3.71 -2.85
N THR A 83 -2.61 4.37 -3.00
CA THR A 83 -2.09 5.37 -2.07
C THR A 83 -1.98 6.75 -2.71
N THR A 84 -2.73 7.01 -3.78
CA THR A 84 -2.64 8.24 -4.58
C THR A 84 -2.81 9.49 -3.72
N GLU A 85 -3.72 9.47 -2.75
CA GLU A 85 -3.99 10.62 -1.88
C GLU A 85 -2.89 10.89 -0.85
N LEU A 86 -1.94 9.99 -0.71
CA LEU A 86 -0.87 10.11 0.29
C LEU A 86 0.39 10.77 -0.25
N GLY A 87 0.53 10.96 -1.55
CA GLY A 87 1.77 11.40 -2.14
C GLY A 87 1.74 12.83 -2.66
N GLY A 88 2.95 13.37 -2.94
CA GLY A 88 3.09 14.61 -3.68
C GLY A 88 2.85 15.89 -2.90
N TYR A 89 2.75 15.83 -1.59
CA TYR A 89 2.54 17.01 -0.75
C TYR A 89 3.87 17.53 -0.21
N GLU A 90 4.17 18.83 -0.46
CA GLU A 90 5.36 19.50 0.04
C GLU A 90 6.64 18.71 -0.32
N ASN A 91 7.40 18.26 0.67
CA ASN A 91 8.62 17.48 0.48
C ASN A 91 8.40 15.99 0.81
N ILE A 92 7.14 15.54 0.88
CA ILE A 92 6.81 14.17 1.22
C ILE A 92 6.85 13.32 -0.03
N ASN A 93 7.65 12.26 -0.01
CA ASN A 93 7.74 11.30 -1.10
C ASN A 93 6.42 10.55 -1.29
N THR A 94 6.16 10.11 -2.50
CA THR A 94 5.02 9.25 -2.79
C THR A 94 5.26 7.85 -2.26
N LEU A 95 4.28 7.29 -1.57
CA LEU A 95 4.26 5.90 -1.15
C LEU A 95 3.64 5.05 -2.27
N TYR A 96 4.30 3.96 -2.63
CA TYR A 96 3.74 2.96 -3.54
C TYR A 96 3.57 1.64 -2.80
N LEU A 97 2.40 1.05 -2.93
CA LEU A 97 2.08 -0.27 -2.39
C LEU A 97 1.47 -1.16 -3.46
N CYS A 98 1.94 -2.39 -3.53
CA CYS A 98 1.25 -3.44 -4.27
C CYS A 98 1.44 -4.77 -3.55
N MET A 99 0.58 -5.72 -3.85
CA MET A 99 0.53 -6.97 -3.08
C MET A 99 0.23 -8.16 -3.98
N ALA A 100 0.76 -9.30 -3.57
CA ALA A 100 0.48 -10.58 -4.20
C ALA A 100 0.41 -11.67 -3.12
N TYR A 101 -0.12 -12.82 -3.50
CA TYR A 101 -0.21 -13.97 -2.60
C TYR A 101 0.79 -15.06 -3.00
N SER A 102 1.36 -15.69 -1.99
CA SER A 102 2.13 -16.92 -2.14
C SER A 102 1.56 -17.92 -1.13
N GLY A 103 0.58 -18.72 -1.56
CA GLY A 103 -0.17 -19.59 -0.67
C GLY A 103 -0.83 -18.79 0.45
N ASP A 104 -0.50 -19.12 1.70
CA ASP A 104 -1.05 -18.45 2.89
C ASP A 104 -0.26 -17.19 3.31
N ILE A 105 0.59 -16.68 2.44
CA ILE A 105 1.43 -15.51 2.70
C ILE A 105 0.98 -14.34 1.83
N GLU A 106 0.88 -13.17 2.45
CA GLU A 106 0.76 -11.90 1.72
C GLU A 106 2.17 -11.35 1.50
N ARG A 107 2.52 -11.12 0.25
CA ARG A 107 3.76 -10.46 -0.14
C ARG A 107 3.46 -9.01 -0.45
N LEU A 108 3.87 -8.11 0.43
CA LEU A 108 3.69 -6.66 0.25
C LEU A 108 4.96 -6.07 -0.33
N PHE A 109 4.84 -5.42 -1.49
CA PHE A 109 5.94 -4.71 -2.14
C PHE A 109 5.68 -3.22 -1.95
N TYR A 110 6.68 -2.49 -1.47
CA TYR A 110 6.49 -1.10 -1.10
C TYR A 110 7.69 -0.24 -1.45
N SER A 111 7.43 1.03 -1.73
CA SER A 111 8.43 2.07 -1.93
C SER A 111 8.01 3.31 -1.16
N VAL A 112 8.95 3.88 -0.41
CA VAL A 112 8.75 5.14 0.33
C VAL A 112 9.56 6.28 -0.26
N ASP A 113 10.16 6.07 -1.44
CA ASP A 113 11.06 7.01 -2.10
C ASP A 113 10.64 7.29 -3.55
N ASN A 114 9.35 7.54 -3.77
CA ASN A 114 8.77 7.85 -5.09
C ASN A 114 8.86 6.72 -6.11
N GLY A 115 9.05 5.49 -5.66
CA GLY A 115 9.20 4.35 -6.56
C GLY A 115 10.63 4.10 -7.03
N ASP A 116 11.61 4.83 -6.50
CA ASP A 116 13.02 4.64 -6.88
C ASP A 116 13.56 3.29 -6.42
N SER A 117 13.11 2.82 -5.26
CA SER A 117 13.45 1.49 -4.78
C SER A 117 12.25 0.82 -4.14
N PHE A 118 12.14 -0.50 -4.31
CA PHE A 118 11.09 -1.32 -3.71
C PHE A 118 11.70 -2.33 -2.77
N SER A 119 10.98 -2.59 -1.69
CA SER A 119 11.30 -3.65 -0.73
C SER A 119 10.10 -4.58 -0.60
N GLU A 120 10.33 -5.77 -0.08
CA GLU A 120 9.28 -6.73 0.17
C GLU A 120 9.22 -7.06 1.66
N ILE A 121 8.01 -7.20 2.19
CA ILE A 121 7.77 -7.78 3.50
C ILE A 121 6.62 -8.77 3.39
N ARG A 122 6.70 -9.85 4.17
CA ARG A 122 5.74 -10.93 4.13
C ARG A 122 4.95 -11.00 5.42
N TYR A 123 3.66 -11.25 5.29
CA TYR A 123 2.74 -11.41 6.41
C TYR A 123 1.88 -12.66 6.20
N PRO A 124 1.37 -13.25 7.27
CA PRO A 124 0.31 -14.24 7.14
C PRO A 124 -0.90 -13.64 6.41
N LYS A 125 -1.55 -14.44 5.57
CA LYS A 125 -2.71 -14.00 4.81
C LYS A 125 -3.79 -13.44 5.73
N GLY A 126 -4.36 -12.30 5.34
CA GLY A 126 -5.36 -11.58 6.12
C GLY A 126 -4.80 -10.49 7.03
N THR A 127 -3.48 -10.39 7.19
CA THR A 127 -2.86 -9.39 8.08
C THR A 127 -3.09 -7.97 7.59
N ILE A 128 -2.79 -7.71 6.31
CA ILE A 128 -2.97 -6.38 5.71
C ILE A 128 -4.46 -6.06 5.62
N GLU A 129 -5.26 -7.03 5.24
CA GLU A 129 -6.71 -6.89 5.17
C GLU A 129 -7.30 -6.44 6.51
N ARG A 130 -6.89 -7.06 7.62
CA ARG A 130 -7.37 -6.66 8.95
C ARG A 130 -6.97 -5.23 9.30
N VAL A 131 -5.74 -4.83 9.02
CA VAL A 131 -5.27 -3.47 9.30
C VAL A 131 -6.09 -2.45 8.53
N ILE A 132 -6.32 -2.68 7.25
CA ILE A 132 -7.02 -1.73 6.38
C ILE A 132 -8.52 -1.67 6.71
N TYR A 133 -9.18 -2.81 6.93
CA TYR A 133 -10.61 -2.81 7.21
C TYR A 133 -10.97 -2.27 8.61
N GLN A 134 -9.99 -2.15 9.50
CA GLN A 134 -10.19 -1.50 10.80
C GLN A 134 -10.14 0.03 10.73
N LEU A 135 -9.72 0.60 9.61
CA LEU A 135 -9.68 2.05 9.45
C LEU A 135 -11.09 2.64 9.48
N PRO A 136 -11.26 3.86 10.03
CA PRO A 136 -12.57 4.50 10.08
C PRO A 136 -13.20 4.68 8.71
N THR A 137 -14.53 4.73 8.69
CA THR A 137 -15.33 5.11 7.52
C THR A 137 -15.99 6.45 7.81
N TYR A 138 -15.77 7.41 6.94
CA TYR A 138 -16.34 8.75 7.05
C TYR A 138 -17.43 8.98 6.04
#